data_2b73ee04bbb7da204e0ae7f56e27fe5b
#
_entry.id   2b73ee04bbb7da204e0ae7f56e27fe5b
#
_cell.length_a   1.000
_cell.length_b   1.000
_cell.length_c   1.000
_cell.angle_alpha   90.00
_cell.angle_beta   90.00
_cell.angle_gamma   90.00
#
_symmetry.space_group_name_H-M   'P 1'
#
loop_
_entity.id
_entity.type
_entity.pdbx_description
1 polymer ?
#
loop_
_entity_poly.entity_id
_entity_poly.type
_entity_poly.pdbx_seq_one_letter_code
_entity_poly.pdbx_strand_id
1 'polypeptide(L)'
;MLNYNATLKGKARQLRKNSTDSEKALWSRLRNKQLLGIQFYRQKPIGGHIVDFFAPRAKWVVEVDGSQHLVGDHVQKDRIRDGYLASLGLKVLRFHSREVLKESDAVVEAIYRMITEQLNAEIPPGPPLKKGRIKGKTSKLALMPRGGEGKPFEINNKFPPP
;
A
#
# COMPACT_ATOMS: atom_id res chain seq x y z
N MET A 1 20.11 0.52 2.33
CA MET A 1 19.62 1.18 3.57
C MET A 1 19.16 2.58 3.21
N LEU A 2 17.92 2.97 3.53
CA LEU A 2 17.44 4.32 3.22
C LEU A 2 18.18 5.35 4.08
N ASN A 3 18.77 6.34 3.42
CA ASN A 3 19.54 7.38 4.11
C ASN A 3 18.60 8.23 4.97
N TYR A 4 18.79 8.21 6.28
CA TYR A 4 17.94 8.90 7.24
C TYR A 4 18.51 10.30 7.53
N ASN A 5 17.84 11.33 7.03
CA ASN A 5 18.20 12.71 7.32
C ASN A 5 17.57 13.20 8.63
N ALA A 6 18.39 13.33 9.69
CA ALA A 6 17.91 13.76 11.00
C ALA A 6 17.29 15.17 11.00
N THR A 7 17.73 16.07 10.12
CA THR A 7 17.21 17.44 10.01
C THR A 7 15.77 17.49 9.55
N LEU A 8 15.32 16.49 8.76
CA LEU A 8 13.93 16.39 8.31
C LEU A 8 12.97 15.82 9.34
N LYS A 9 13.47 15.25 10.45
CA LYS A 9 12.65 14.65 11.52
C LYS A 9 11.70 15.66 12.15
N GLY A 10 12.18 16.87 12.43
CA GLY A 10 11.38 17.95 12.99
C GLY A 10 10.28 18.38 12.03
N LYS A 11 10.62 18.60 10.76
CA LYS A 11 9.68 18.97 9.70
C LYS A 11 8.63 17.88 9.47
N ALA A 12 9.02 16.62 9.40
CA ALA A 12 8.09 15.49 9.27
C ALA A 12 7.12 15.39 10.46
N ARG A 13 7.59 15.69 11.69
CA ARG A 13 6.73 15.74 12.87
C ARG A 13 5.70 16.87 12.79
N GLN A 14 6.11 18.03 12.29
CA GLN A 14 5.22 19.17 12.08
C GLN A 14 4.17 18.86 11.01
N LEU A 15 4.57 18.30 9.88
CA LEU A 15 3.65 17.88 8.81
C LEU A 15 2.62 16.87 9.31
N ARG A 16 3.01 15.90 10.15
CA ARG A 16 2.05 14.97 10.76
C ARG A 16 1.01 15.63 11.66
N LYS A 17 1.32 16.78 12.25
CA LYS A 17 0.35 17.56 13.04
C LYS A 17 -0.58 18.38 12.15
N ASN A 18 -0.09 18.85 11.00
CA ASN A 18 -0.79 19.73 10.06
C ASN A 18 -1.25 18.97 8.80
N SER A 19 -1.55 17.67 8.93
CA SER A 19 -2.06 16.86 7.81
C SER A 19 -3.36 17.43 7.26
N THR A 20 -3.49 17.45 5.94
CA THR A 20 -4.72 17.83 5.23
C THR A 20 -5.85 16.84 5.51
N ASP A 21 -7.09 17.21 5.19
CA ASP A 21 -8.23 16.30 5.41
C ASP A 21 -8.17 15.08 4.48
N SER A 22 -7.66 15.25 3.26
CA SER A 22 -7.41 14.13 2.34
C SER A 22 -6.34 13.17 2.88
N GLU A 23 -5.23 13.68 3.41
CA GLU A 23 -4.21 12.83 4.05
C GLU A 23 -4.77 12.11 5.28
N LYS A 24 -5.59 12.76 6.10
CA LYS A 24 -6.25 12.14 7.27
C LYS A 24 -7.20 11.02 6.83
N ALA A 25 -8.02 11.29 5.79
CA ALA A 25 -8.95 10.31 5.24
C ALA A 25 -8.20 9.06 4.75
N LEU A 26 -7.18 9.24 3.91
CA LEU A 26 -6.38 8.14 3.39
C LEU A 26 -5.62 7.40 4.51
N TRP A 27 -5.04 8.14 5.48
CA TRP A 27 -4.35 7.54 6.61
C TRP A 27 -5.26 6.64 7.45
N SER A 28 -6.53 7.01 7.64
CA SER A 28 -7.48 6.19 8.38
C SER A 28 -7.64 4.79 7.78
N ARG A 29 -7.46 4.65 6.47
CA ARG A 29 -7.57 3.39 5.71
C ARG A 29 -6.25 2.60 5.61
N LEU A 30 -5.11 3.29 5.67
CA LEU A 30 -3.78 2.67 5.52
C LEU A 30 -3.13 2.28 6.83
N ARG A 31 -3.47 2.94 7.94
CA ARG A 31 -2.88 2.67 9.28
C ARG A 31 -3.20 1.26 9.77
N ASN A 32 -2.43 0.81 10.78
CA ASN A 32 -2.68 -0.44 11.50
C ASN A 32 -2.66 -1.69 10.62
N LYS A 33 -1.93 -1.65 9.50
CA LYS A 33 -1.80 -2.77 8.56
C LYS A 33 -3.14 -3.25 7.96
N GLN A 34 -4.15 -2.37 7.88
CA GLN A 34 -5.49 -2.72 7.37
C GLN A 34 -5.46 -3.15 5.92
N LEU A 35 -4.50 -2.61 5.13
CA LEU A 35 -4.34 -2.97 3.73
C LEU A 35 -3.29 -4.07 3.59
N LEU A 36 -3.69 -5.27 3.16
CA LEU A 36 -2.81 -6.43 2.89
C LEU A 36 -1.87 -6.80 4.05
N GLY A 37 -2.17 -6.43 5.29
CA GLY A 37 -1.26 -6.63 6.42
C GLY A 37 0.05 -5.84 6.33
N ILE A 38 0.13 -4.83 5.44
CA ILE A 38 1.32 -4.04 5.16
C ILE A 38 1.39 -2.84 6.09
N GLN A 39 2.58 -2.61 6.65
CA GLN A 39 2.84 -1.43 7.45
C GLN A 39 3.08 -0.21 6.54
N PHE A 40 2.23 0.80 6.67
CA PHE A 40 2.45 2.13 6.11
C PHE A 40 3.01 3.09 7.16
N TYR A 41 3.85 4.00 6.72
CA TYR A 41 4.37 5.11 7.49
C TYR A 41 3.94 6.40 6.85
N ARG A 42 3.47 7.36 7.63
CA ARG A 42 3.11 8.69 7.11
C ARG A 42 4.23 9.69 7.33
N GLN A 43 4.34 10.66 6.43
CA GLN A 43 5.32 11.75 6.46
C GLN A 43 6.71 11.20 6.78
N LYS A 44 7.17 10.28 5.91
CA LYS A 44 8.44 9.59 6.10
C LYS A 44 9.57 10.31 5.37
N PRO A 45 10.65 10.73 6.07
CA PRO A 45 11.86 11.19 5.41
C PRO A 45 12.54 10.06 4.66
N ILE A 46 12.85 10.30 3.38
CA ILE A 46 13.63 9.41 2.51
C ILE A 46 14.65 10.28 1.79
N GLY A 47 15.93 10.13 2.11
CA GLY A 47 16.98 11.04 1.62
C GLY A 47 16.70 12.48 2.02
N GLY A 48 16.68 13.39 1.04
CA GLY A 48 16.36 14.81 1.21
C GLY A 48 14.86 15.15 1.13
N HIS A 49 13.98 14.18 0.99
CA HIS A 49 12.55 14.37 0.75
C HIS A 49 11.68 13.79 1.86
N ILE A 50 10.49 14.36 2.06
CA ILE A 50 9.45 13.78 2.92
C ILE A 50 8.34 13.29 2.00
N VAL A 51 7.96 12.02 2.12
CA VAL A 51 6.86 11.40 1.36
C VAL A 51 5.64 11.23 2.25
N ASP A 52 4.42 11.38 1.69
CA ASP A 52 3.21 11.38 2.49
C ASP A 52 2.96 10.01 3.13
N PHE A 53 2.99 8.93 2.34
CA PHE A 53 2.85 7.56 2.82
C PHE A 53 3.87 6.66 2.18
N PHE A 54 4.44 5.77 2.97
CA PHE A 54 5.48 4.84 2.54
C PHE A 54 5.21 3.42 3.03
N ALA A 55 5.19 2.47 2.11
CA ALA A 55 5.06 1.03 2.37
C ALA A 55 6.39 0.31 2.01
N PRO A 56 7.31 0.13 2.97
CA PRO A 56 8.64 -0.41 2.66
C PRO A 56 8.62 -1.81 2.09
N ARG A 57 7.74 -2.69 2.60
CA ARG A 57 7.63 -4.06 2.13
C ARG A 57 7.20 -4.16 0.66
N ALA A 58 6.33 -3.25 0.24
CA ALA A 58 5.85 -3.18 -1.13
C ALA A 58 6.71 -2.27 -2.02
N LYS A 59 7.66 -1.53 -1.46
CA LYS A 59 8.47 -0.51 -2.15
C LYS A 59 7.63 0.58 -2.82
N TRP A 60 6.50 0.93 -2.21
CA TRP A 60 5.58 1.94 -2.72
C TRP A 60 5.56 3.20 -1.85
N VAL A 61 5.56 4.33 -2.54
CA VAL A 61 5.24 5.65 -2.00
C VAL A 61 3.88 6.05 -2.54
N VAL A 62 3.02 6.60 -1.68
CA VAL A 62 1.72 7.17 -2.07
C VAL A 62 1.73 8.63 -1.66
N GLU A 63 1.41 9.51 -2.59
CA GLU A 63 1.37 10.97 -2.40
C GLU A 63 -0.03 11.51 -2.71
N VAL A 64 -0.43 12.51 -1.96
CA VAL A 64 -1.72 13.19 -2.13
C VAL A 64 -1.46 14.61 -2.57
N ASP A 65 -1.66 14.86 -3.87
CA ASP A 65 -1.44 16.18 -4.46
C ASP A 65 -2.62 17.12 -4.15
N GLY A 66 -2.29 18.27 -3.60
CA GLY A 66 -3.24 19.40 -3.47
C GLY A 66 -3.54 20.03 -4.82
N SER A 67 -4.61 20.85 -4.86
CA SER A 67 -5.03 21.60 -6.06
C SER A 67 -4.12 22.79 -6.41
N GLN A 68 -2.87 22.79 -5.97
CA GLN A 68 -1.96 23.89 -6.28
C GLN A 68 -1.48 23.78 -7.73
N HIS A 69 -1.79 24.82 -8.50
CA HIS A 69 -1.36 24.96 -9.88
C HIS A 69 0.17 24.87 -9.98
N LEU A 70 0.64 23.91 -10.76
CA LEU A 70 2.06 23.69 -11.04
C LEU A 70 2.58 24.85 -11.90
N VAL A 71 3.25 25.81 -11.28
CA VAL A 71 4.06 26.79 -11.98
C VAL A 71 5.41 26.14 -12.29
N GLY A 72 5.92 26.34 -13.50
CA GLY A 72 7.00 25.61 -14.17
C GLY A 72 8.24 25.15 -13.38
N ASP A 73 8.64 25.84 -12.31
CA ASP A 73 9.82 25.47 -11.51
C ASP A 73 9.64 24.19 -10.67
N HIS A 74 8.41 23.78 -10.42
CA HIS A 74 8.13 22.58 -9.65
C HIS A 74 8.33 21.29 -10.45
N VAL A 75 8.09 21.32 -11.76
CA VAL A 75 8.20 20.13 -12.65
C VAL A 75 9.62 19.56 -12.65
N GLN A 76 10.64 20.39 -12.66
CA GLN A 76 12.03 19.91 -12.67
C GLN A 76 12.45 19.34 -11.33
N LYS A 77 12.01 19.95 -10.22
CA LYS A 77 12.25 19.43 -8.86
C LYS A 77 11.55 18.09 -8.64
N ASP A 78 10.34 17.94 -9.16
CA ASP A 78 9.57 16.69 -9.08
C ASP A 78 10.23 15.58 -9.88
N ARG A 79 10.75 15.86 -11.07
CA ARG A 79 11.53 14.88 -11.86
C ARG A 79 12.79 14.38 -11.14
N ILE A 80 13.54 15.29 -10.51
CA ILE A 80 14.73 14.95 -9.74
C ILE A 80 14.36 14.08 -8.53
N ARG A 81 13.28 14.45 -7.85
CA ARG A 81 12.75 13.67 -6.71
C ARG A 81 12.30 12.29 -7.14
N ASP A 82 11.55 12.17 -8.23
CA ASP A 82 11.07 10.91 -8.78
C ASP A 82 12.23 10.02 -9.23
N GLY A 83 13.22 10.58 -9.91
CA GLY A 83 14.43 9.89 -10.29
C GLY A 83 15.21 9.35 -9.09
N TYR A 84 15.29 10.14 -8.01
CA TYR A 84 15.91 9.70 -6.76
C TYR A 84 15.14 8.54 -6.11
N LEU A 85 13.82 8.64 -5.99
CA LEU A 85 13.00 7.57 -5.42
C LEU A 85 13.07 6.29 -6.27
N ALA A 86 13.04 6.43 -7.60
CA ALA A 86 13.20 5.33 -8.53
C ALA A 86 14.59 4.64 -8.41
N SER A 87 15.66 5.41 -8.19
CA SER A 87 17.02 4.86 -7.97
C SER A 87 17.11 4.02 -6.70
N LEU A 88 16.21 4.24 -5.73
CA LEU A 88 16.07 3.42 -4.53
C LEU A 88 15.13 2.20 -4.73
N GLY A 89 14.66 1.97 -5.96
CA GLY A 89 13.71 0.92 -6.29
C GLY A 89 12.30 1.18 -5.79
N LEU A 90 11.96 2.44 -5.47
CA LEU A 90 10.66 2.84 -5.00
C LEU A 90 9.77 3.27 -6.17
N LYS A 91 8.53 2.87 -6.15
CA LYS A 91 7.48 3.32 -7.06
C LYS A 91 6.62 4.36 -6.39
N VAL A 92 6.13 5.33 -7.15
CA VAL A 92 5.31 6.44 -6.65
C VAL A 92 3.92 6.38 -7.25
N LEU A 93 2.89 6.40 -6.40
CA LEU A 93 1.49 6.61 -6.77
C LEU A 93 1.07 8.00 -6.32
N ARG A 94 0.43 8.76 -7.20
CA ARG A 94 -0.14 10.07 -6.88
C ARG A 94 -1.64 10.06 -7.07
N PHE A 95 -2.34 10.64 -6.10
CA PHE A 95 -3.78 10.83 -6.13
C PHE A 95 -4.10 12.28 -5.84
N HIS A 96 -5.06 12.82 -6.54
CA HIS A 96 -5.52 14.17 -6.27
C HIS A 96 -6.30 14.22 -4.95
N SER A 97 -6.12 15.27 -4.15
CA SER A 97 -6.85 15.46 -2.87
C SER A 97 -8.36 15.31 -3.02
N ARG A 98 -8.91 15.77 -4.16
CA ARG A 98 -10.32 15.65 -4.48
C ARG A 98 -10.76 14.20 -4.68
N GLU A 99 -9.95 13.37 -5.35
CA GLU A 99 -10.22 11.95 -5.54
C GLU A 99 -10.23 11.22 -4.20
N VAL A 100 -9.24 11.49 -3.36
CA VAL A 100 -9.15 10.89 -2.01
C VAL A 100 -10.38 11.22 -1.17
N LEU A 101 -10.91 12.44 -1.25
CA LEU A 101 -12.08 12.87 -0.46
C LEU A 101 -13.41 12.37 -1.03
N LYS A 102 -13.55 12.29 -2.36
CA LYS A 102 -14.80 11.90 -3.01
C LYS A 102 -14.91 10.42 -3.29
N GLU A 103 -13.79 9.77 -3.62
CA GLU A 103 -13.71 8.41 -4.12
C GLU A 103 -12.70 7.57 -3.32
N SER A 104 -12.74 7.73 -2.00
CA SER A 104 -11.78 7.09 -1.08
C SER A 104 -11.65 5.58 -1.29
N ASP A 105 -12.75 4.89 -1.56
CA ASP A 105 -12.73 3.44 -1.77
C ASP A 105 -12.05 3.07 -3.10
N ALA A 106 -12.26 3.83 -4.17
CA ALA A 106 -11.59 3.63 -5.45
C ALA A 106 -10.06 3.87 -5.33
N VAL A 107 -9.66 4.88 -4.57
CA VAL A 107 -8.24 5.16 -4.29
C VAL A 107 -7.60 4.00 -3.52
N VAL A 108 -8.25 3.50 -2.48
CA VAL A 108 -7.76 2.37 -1.69
C VAL A 108 -7.68 1.10 -2.53
N GLU A 109 -8.66 0.86 -3.39
CA GLU A 109 -8.67 -0.27 -4.33
C GLU A 109 -7.52 -0.18 -5.34
N ALA A 110 -7.25 0.99 -5.88
CA ALA A 110 -6.10 1.21 -6.76
C ALA A 110 -4.77 0.91 -6.05
N ILE A 111 -4.59 1.39 -4.82
CA ILE A 111 -3.41 1.10 -4.00
C ILE A 111 -3.29 -0.41 -3.73
N TYR A 112 -4.40 -1.07 -3.37
CA TYR A 112 -4.47 -2.51 -3.13
C TYR A 112 -3.98 -3.30 -4.35
N ARG A 113 -4.51 -2.98 -5.55
CA ARG A 113 -4.18 -3.66 -6.80
C ARG A 113 -2.70 -3.52 -7.14
N MET A 114 -2.18 -2.28 -7.12
CA MET A 114 -0.79 -2.00 -7.47
C MET A 114 0.20 -2.69 -6.52
N ILE A 115 -0.11 -2.74 -5.23
CA ILE A 115 0.72 -3.43 -4.23
C ILE A 115 0.65 -4.94 -4.43
N THR A 116 -0.54 -5.50 -4.70
CA THR A 116 -0.72 -6.93 -4.94
C THR A 116 0.05 -7.38 -6.19
N GLU A 117 -0.02 -6.64 -7.27
CA GLU A 117 0.74 -6.89 -8.50
C GLU A 117 2.25 -6.91 -8.23
N GLN A 118 2.74 -5.94 -7.46
CA GLN A 118 4.16 -5.86 -7.10
C GLN A 118 4.61 -7.06 -6.25
N LEU A 119 3.83 -7.43 -5.24
CA LEU A 119 4.17 -8.55 -4.36
C LEU A 119 4.13 -9.88 -5.12
N ASN A 120 3.19 -10.06 -6.03
CA ASN A 120 3.10 -11.24 -6.87
C ASN A 120 4.26 -11.34 -7.87
N ALA A 121 4.72 -10.20 -8.41
CA ALA A 121 5.87 -10.15 -9.31
C ALA A 121 7.21 -10.47 -8.61
N GLU A 122 7.30 -10.25 -7.29
CA GLU A 122 8.49 -10.56 -6.49
C GLU A 122 8.54 -12.05 -6.04
N ILE A 123 7.43 -12.79 -6.18
CA ILE A 123 7.41 -14.24 -5.93
C ILE A 123 7.82 -14.92 -7.26
N PRO A 124 9.03 -15.50 -7.37
CA PRO A 124 9.39 -16.27 -8.55
C PRO A 124 8.39 -17.41 -8.71
N PRO A 125 7.98 -17.77 -9.93
CA PRO A 125 7.12 -18.93 -10.14
C PRO A 125 7.81 -20.14 -9.48
N GLY A 126 7.13 -20.69 -8.48
CA GLY A 126 7.62 -21.91 -7.82
C GLY A 126 7.89 -23.00 -8.85
N PRO A 127 8.86 -23.90 -8.60
CA PRO A 127 9.13 -24.99 -9.52
C PRO A 127 7.81 -25.73 -9.81
N PRO A 128 7.56 -26.14 -11.06
CA PRO A 128 6.33 -26.83 -11.42
C PRO A 128 6.15 -28.03 -10.50
N LEU A 129 4.99 -28.10 -9.85
CA LEU A 129 4.61 -29.23 -9.00
C LEU A 129 4.80 -30.50 -9.82
N LYS A 130 5.82 -31.30 -9.49
CA LYS A 130 5.98 -32.63 -10.06
C LYS A 130 4.68 -33.36 -9.76
N LYS A 131 3.92 -33.73 -10.80
CA LYS A 131 2.76 -34.62 -10.66
C LYS A 131 3.22 -35.89 -9.99
N GLY A 132 3.16 -35.91 -8.68
CA GLY A 132 3.39 -37.09 -7.88
C GLY A 132 2.31 -38.10 -8.23
N ARG A 133 2.71 -39.21 -8.84
CA ARG A 133 1.87 -40.39 -9.07
C ARG A 133 1.35 -40.83 -7.70
N ILE A 134 0.10 -40.53 -7.38
CA ILE A 134 -0.55 -41.06 -6.18
C ILE A 134 -0.77 -42.54 -6.39
N LYS A 135 0.18 -43.35 -5.95
CA LYS A 135 -0.07 -44.77 -5.71
C LYS A 135 -0.91 -44.87 -4.44
N GLY A 136 -2.13 -45.36 -4.59
CA GLY A 136 -3.05 -45.53 -3.51
C GLY A 136 -2.49 -46.34 -2.36
N LYS A 137 -2.67 -45.88 -1.15
CA LYS A 137 -2.88 -46.67 0.05
C LYS A 137 -4.00 -46.02 0.83
N THR A 138 -5.15 -46.64 0.74
CA THR A 138 -6.24 -46.47 1.68
C THR A 138 -5.73 -46.78 3.09
N SER A 139 -5.71 -45.76 3.93
CA SER A 139 -5.68 -45.93 5.36
C SER A 139 -6.85 -45.17 5.96
N LYS A 140 -7.80 -45.95 6.34
CA LYS A 140 -8.94 -45.63 7.16
C LYS A 140 -8.44 -45.25 8.55
N LEU A 141 -8.60 -43.98 8.96
CA LEU A 141 -8.66 -43.67 10.39
C LEU A 141 -9.43 -42.38 10.66
N ALA A 142 -10.57 -42.60 11.30
CA ALA A 142 -11.16 -41.91 12.43
C ALA A 142 -11.49 -40.41 12.27
N LEU A 143 -12.75 -40.25 12.06
CA LEU A 143 -13.62 -39.14 12.51
C LEU A 143 -13.39 -38.84 13.99
N MET A 144 -13.15 -37.56 14.33
CA MET A 144 -13.60 -36.97 15.59
C MET A 144 -13.89 -35.47 15.43
N PRO A 145 -15.07 -35.01 15.82
CA PRO A 145 -15.44 -33.58 15.74
C PRO A 145 -15.16 -32.89 17.06
N ARG A 146 -14.62 -31.68 17.00
CA ARG A 146 -14.75 -30.64 18.04
C ARG A 146 -14.68 -29.35 17.29
N GLY A 147 -15.74 -28.59 17.12
CA GLY A 147 -16.44 -27.81 18.11
C GLY A 147 -15.72 -26.46 18.21
N GLY A 148 -16.17 -25.44 17.42
CA GLY A 148 -15.68 -24.09 17.51
C GLY A 148 -16.34 -23.26 16.40
N GLU A 149 -17.52 -22.71 16.70
CA GLU A 149 -18.27 -21.87 15.79
C GLU A 149 -17.54 -20.54 15.57
N GLY A 150 -16.92 -20.39 14.41
CA GLY A 150 -16.49 -19.12 13.87
C GLY A 150 -17.37 -18.79 12.68
N LYS A 151 -18.27 -17.82 12.83
CA LYS A 151 -19.16 -17.36 11.77
C LYS A 151 -18.35 -16.86 10.58
N PRO A 152 -18.72 -17.26 9.34
CA PRO A 152 -18.11 -16.69 8.14
C PRO A 152 -18.53 -15.22 7.98
N PHE A 153 -17.58 -14.39 7.63
CA PHE A 153 -17.80 -13.00 7.24
C PHE A 153 -18.62 -12.98 5.95
N GLU A 154 -19.90 -12.64 6.05
CA GLU A 154 -20.74 -12.35 4.88
C GLU A 154 -20.24 -11.06 4.22
N ILE A 155 -19.74 -11.21 3.00
CA ILE A 155 -19.52 -10.09 2.08
C ILE A 155 -20.89 -9.69 1.55
N ASN A 156 -21.46 -8.64 2.11
CA ASN A 156 -22.73 -8.10 1.66
C ASN A 156 -22.52 -7.34 0.33
N ASN A 157 -22.67 -8.08 -0.77
CA ASN A 157 -22.59 -7.58 -2.13
C ASN A 157 -23.97 -7.01 -2.51
N LYS A 158 -24.21 -5.73 -2.20
CA LYS A 158 -25.36 -4.99 -2.72
C LYS A 158 -24.90 -3.94 -3.72
N PHE A 159 -24.76 -4.34 -4.98
CA PHE A 159 -24.88 -3.45 -6.12
C PHE A 159 -26.26 -3.66 -6.74
N PRO A 160 -27.07 -2.62 -6.98
CA PRO A 160 -28.24 -2.73 -7.84
C PRO A 160 -27.79 -2.72 -9.31
N PRO A 161 -28.48 -3.45 -10.19
CA PRO A 161 -28.22 -3.45 -11.64
C PRO A 161 -28.73 -2.14 -12.30
N PRO A 162 -28.31 -1.89 -13.58
CA PRO A 162 -28.43 -0.64 -14.30
C PRO A 162 -29.85 -0.13 -14.52
#